data_213daed611c67322895c4aa0775aa95a
#
_entry.id   213daed611c67322895c4aa0775aa95a
#
_cell.length_a   1.000
_cell.length_b   1.000
_cell.length_c   1.000
_cell.angle_alpha   90.00
_cell.angle_beta   90.00
_cell.angle_gamma   90.00
#
_symmetry.space_group_name_H-M   'P 1'
#
loop_
_entity.id
_entity.type
_entity.pdbx_description
1 polymer ?
#
loop_
_entity_poly.entity_id
_entity_poly.type
_entity_poly.pdbx_seq_one_letter_code
_entity_poly.pdbx_strand_id
1 'polypeptide(L)'
;MLLALEDLHKRDIIFRDLKPDNIVFDKDGHALLTDFGLSKVGVMNNTQARSFCGSPAYLAPEMLRRQGHGKSVDWYLLGVLLYEMLVGLPPYYSNNKEQLYENIEKGPLQMPKFLSNEARGLLIALLNRNPAKRLASGANGSSEIKEHDFFK
;
A
#
# COMPACT_ATOMS: atom_id res chain seq x y z
N MET A 1 6.67 1.40 -9.31
CA MET A 1 5.64 0.58 -8.62
C MET A 1 4.21 1.00 -8.91
N LEU A 2 3.85 2.27 -8.91
CA LEU A 2 2.49 2.73 -9.26
C LEU A 2 2.00 2.17 -10.60
N LEU A 3 2.80 2.29 -11.66
CA LEU A 3 2.43 1.80 -13.00
C LEU A 3 2.28 0.27 -13.07
N ALA A 4 3.11 -0.46 -12.33
CA ALA A 4 2.99 -1.92 -12.26
C ALA A 4 1.69 -2.36 -11.57
N LEU A 5 1.33 -1.73 -10.45
CA LEU A 5 0.05 -1.99 -9.78
C LEU A 5 -1.14 -1.59 -10.65
N GLU A 6 -1.05 -0.46 -11.35
CA GLU A 6 -2.09 -0.02 -12.28
C GLU A 6 -2.36 -1.06 -13.38
N ASP A 7 -1.30 -1.63 -13.98
CA ASP A 7 -1.47 -2.67 -15.02
C ASP A 7 -2.11 -3.94 -14.46
N LEU A 8 -1.71 -4.38 -13.27
CA LEU A 8 -2.35 -5.49 -12.59
C LEU A 8 -3.84 -5.24 -12.30
N HIS A 9 -4.16 -4.04 -11.80
CA HIS A 9 -5.53 -3.67 -11.47
C HIS A 9 -6.44 -3.57 -12.71
N LYS A 10 -5.91 -3.17 -13.88
CA LYS A 10 -6.62 -3.21 -15.16
C LYS A 10 -6.99 -4.64 -15.59
N ARG A 11 -6.27 -5.64 -15.10
CA ARG A 11 -6.49 -7.08 -15.34
C ARG A 11 -7.26 -7.76 -14.21
N ASP A 12 -7.83 -6.99 -13.28
CA ASP A 12 -8.51 -7.47 -12.08
C ASP A 12 -7.62 -8.36 -11.17
N ILE A 13 -6.32 -8.06 -11.13
CA ILE A 13 -5.34 -8.71 -10.28
C ILE A 13 -4.96 -7.77 -9.14
N ILE A 14 -4.99 -8.25 -7.90
CA ILE A 14 -4.42 -7.58 -6.73
C ILE A 14 -3.12 -8.27 -6.33
N PHE A 15 -2.10 -7.48 -5.99
CA PHE A 15 -0.75 -7.98 -5.70
C PHE A 15 -0.60 -8.46 -4.26
N ARG A 16 -0.99 -7.65 -3.27
CA ARG A 16 -1.10 -7.93 -1.83
C ARG A 16 0.20 -8.12 -1.04
N ASP A 17 1.35 -8.18 -1.67
CA ASP A 17 2.65 -8.39 -0.99
C ASP A 17 3.72 -7.38 -1.46
N LEU A 18 3.31 -6.12 -1.62
CA LEU A 18 4.23 -5.04 -1.98
C LEU A 18 5.14 -4.72 -0.78
N LYS A 19 6.43 -4.96 -0.93
CA LYS A 19 7.50 -4.71 0.05
C LYS A 19 8.84 -4.65 -0.67
N PRO A 20 9.91 -4.12 -0.06
CA PRO A 20 11.24 -4.05 -0.69
C PRO A 20 11.75 -5.39 -1.20
N ASP A 21 11.53 -6.50 -0.46
CA ASP A 21 11.97 -7.85 -0.84
C ASP A 21 11.41 -8.32 -2.18
N ASN A 22 10.24 -7.80 -2.60
CA ASN A 22 9.54 -8.17 -3.82
C ASN A 22 9.76 -7.15 -4.95
N ILE A 23 10.78 -6.29 -4.82
CA ILE A 23 11.16 -5.30 -5.83
C ILE A 23 12.60 -5.56 -6.24
N VAL A 24 12.81 -5.72 -7.52
CA VAL A 24 14.14 -5.83 -8.12
C VAL A 24 14.34 -4.72 -9.14
N PHE A 25 15.60 -4.40 -9.45
CA PHE A 25 15.93 -3.45 -10.50
C PHE A 25 16.51 -4.20 -11.70
N ASP A 26 16.09 -3.80 -12.89
CA ASP A 26 16.72 -4.27 -14.12
C ASP A 26 18.07 -3.55 -14.35
N LYS A 27 18.76 -3.93 -15.43
CA LYS A 27 20.05 -3.34 -15.79
C LYS A 27 19.99 -1.84 -16.12
N ASP A 28 18.81 -1.32 -16.44
CA ASP A 28 18.57 0.07 -16.81
C ASP A 28 18.03 0.88 -15.59
N GLY A 29 17.89 0.24 -14.43
CA GLY A 29 17.45 0.84 -13.18
C GLY A 29 15.94 0.91 -13.01
N HIS A 30 15.15 0.25 -13.86
CA HIS A 30 13.70 0.19 -13.68
C HIS A 30 13.33 -0.79 -12.56
N ALA A 31 12.42 -0.36 -11.69
CA ALA A 31 11.92 -1.19 -10.62
C ALA A 31 10.82 -2.15 -11.12
N LEU A 32 10.99 -3.43 -10.88
CA LEU A 32 10.10 -4.52 -11.28
C LEU A 32 9.50 -5.21 -10.05
N LEU A 33 8.22 -5.60 -10.14
CA LEU A 33 7.57 -6.45 -9.15
C LEU A 33 7.93 -7.92 -9.41
N THR A 34 8.24 -8.63 -8.32
CA THR A 34 8.51 -10.08 -8.32
C THR A 34 7.64 -10.77 -7.28
N ASP A 35 7.59 -12.11 -7.31
CA ASP A 35 6.85 -12.95 -6.37
C ASP A 35 5.34 -12.67 -6.34
N PHE A 36 4.63 -13.27 -7.29
CA PHE A 36 3.17 -13.22 -7.40
C PHE A 36 2.45 -14.29 -6.58
N GLY A 37 3.16 -14.98 -5.68
CA GLY A 37 2.63 -16.10 -4.88
C GLY A 37 1.43 -15.75 -4.01
N LEU A 38 1.29 -14.49 -3.60
CA LEU A 38 0.15 -13.97 -2.84
C LEU A 38 -0.86 -13.20 -3.69
N SER A 39 -0.65 -13.05 -4.99
CA SER A 39 -1.57 -12.32 -5.87
C SER A 39 -2.90 -13.03 -6.04
N LYS A 40 -3.96 -12.28 -6.31
CA LYS A 40 -5.30 -12.82 -6.55
C LYS A 40 -5.89 -12.23 -7.81
N VAL A 41 -6.41 -13.12 -8.67
CA VAL A 41 -7.06 -12.79 -9.95
C VAL A 41 -8.58 -12.69 -9.78
N GLY A 42 -9.25 -11.94 -10.62
CA GLY A 42 -10.70 -11.81 -10.67
C GLY A 42 -11.29 -10.95 -9.55
N VAL A 43 -10.51 -9.99 -9.03
CA VAL A 43 -10.95 -9.08 -7.98
C VAL A 43 -11.48 -7.77 -8.57
N MET A 44 -12.79 -7.73 -8.80
CA MET A 44 -13.46 -6.57 -9.42
C MET A 44 -13.77 -5.45 -8.41
N ASN A 45 -13.95 -5.79 -7.13
CA ASN A 45 -14.31 -4.83 -6.07
C ASN A 45 -13.51 -5.05 -4.79
N ASN A 46 -13.66 -4.14 -3.81
CA ASN A 46 -12.86 -4.09 -2.59
C ASN A 46 -13.28 -5.06 -1.47
N THR A 47 -14.08 -6.09 -1.76
CA THR A 47 -14.56 -7.03 -0.71
C THR A 47 -14.37 -8.51 -1.07
N GLN A 48 -13.80 -8.81 -2.23
CA GLN A 48 -13.77 -10.18 -2.77
C GLN A 48 -12.67 -11.08 -2.21
N ALA A 49 -11.56 -10.52 -1.69
CA ALA A 49 -10.50 -11.31 -1.08
C ALA A 49 -10.64 -11.32 0.45
N ARG A 50 -10.52 -12.50 1.07
CA ARG A 50 -10.64 -12.66 2.54
C ARG A 50 -9.44 -13.34 3.17
N SER A 51 -8.41 -13.69 2.40
CA SER A 51 -7.23 -14.35 2.94
C SER A 51 -6.38 -13.40 3.77
N PHE A 52 -5.92 -13.86 4.92
CA PHE A 52 -4.91 -13.17 5.72
C PHE A 52 -3.53 -13.56 5.18
N CYS A 53 -2.85 -12.65 4.52
CA CYS A 53 -1.55 -12.89 3.89
C CYS A 53 -0.72 -11.61 3.85
N GLY A 54 0.58 -11.75 3.63
CA GLY A 54 1.53 -10.65 3.57
C GLY A 54 2.42 -10.54 4.81
N SER A 55 3.42 -9.68 4.72
CA SER A 55 4.36 -9.41 5.81
C SER A 55 3.71 -8.55 6.89
N PRO A 56 3.88 -8.86 8.20
CA PRO A 56 3.14 -8.21 9.29
C PRO A 56 3.17 -6.68 9.27
N ALA A 57 4.34 -6.06 9.02
CA ALA A 57 4.49 -4.61 9.00
C ALA A 57 3.82 -3.91 7.80
N TYR A 58 3.43 -4.69 6.79
CA TYR A 58 2.80 -4.24 5.55
C TYR A 58 1.30 -4.57 5.46
N LEU A 59 0.71 -5.13 6.51
CA LEU A 59 -0.72 -5.48 6.48
C LEU A 59 -1.59 -4.22 6.50
N ALA A 60 -2.54 -4.16 5.60
CA ALA A 60 -3.58 -3.13 5.65
C ALA A 60 -4.59 -3.42 6.78
N PRO A 61 -5.23 -2.39 7.40
CA PRO A 61 -6.18 -2.60 8.49
C PRO A 61 -7.33 -3.54 8.15
N GLU A 62 -7.87 -3.46 6.92
CA GLU A 62 -8.95 -4.35 6.46
C GLU A 62 -8.52 -5.81 6.34
N MET A 63 -7.22 -6.08 6.08
CA MET A 63 -6.67 -7.44 6.08
C MET A 63 -6.57 -7.98 7.50
N LEU A 64 -6.13 -7.16 8.47
CA LEU A 64 -6.10 -7.52 9.89
C LEU A 64 -7.49 -7.88 10.41
N ARG A 65 -8.51 -7.11 10.04
CA ARG A 65 -9.90 -7.31 10.44
C ARG A 65 -10.60 -8.44 9.70
N ARG A 66 -9.99 -9.01 8.67
CA ARG A 66 -10.58 -10.05 7.79
C ARG A 66 -11.94 -9.64 7.19
N GLN A 67 -12.14 -8.34 6.95
CA GLN A 67 -13.41 -7.78 6.45
C GLN A 67 -13.59 -7.90 4.93
N GLY A 68 -12.64 -8.53 4.26
CA GLY A 68 -12.55 -8.53 2.81
C GLY A 68 -11.75 -7.32 2.29
N HIS A 69 -11.04 -7.52 1.20
CA HIS A 69 -10.20 -6.50 0.59
C HIS A 69 -10.14 -6.65 -0.94
N GLY A 70 -9.68 -5.63 -1.61
CA GLY A 70 -9.54 -5.60 -3.06
C GLY A 70 -8.40 -4.69 -3.49
N LYS A 71 -8.55 -4.05 -4.66
CA LYS A 71 -7.52 -3.20 -5.29
C LYS A 71 -6.96 -2.13 -4.35
N SER A 72 -7.79 -1.58 -3.48
CA SER A 72 -7.39 -0.52 -2.52
C SER A 72 -6.30 -0.96 -1.53
N VAL A 73 -6.15 -2.27 -1.28
CA VAL A 73 -5.08 -2.76 -0.40
C VAL A 73 -3.69 -2.47 -0.96
N ASP A 74 -3.52 -2.59 -2.28
CA ASP A 74 -2.23 -2.33 -2.92
C ASP A 74 -1.84 -0.84 -2.85
N TRP A 75 -2.82 0.08 -2.84
CA TRP A 75 -2.55 1.50 -2.62
C TRP A 75 -2.12 1.81 -1.19
N TYR A 76 -2.66 1.11 -0.20
CA TYR A 76 -2.17 1.20 1.17
C TYR A 76 -0.72 0.70 1.27
N LEU A 77 -0.43 -0.46 0.68
CA LEU A 77 0.93 -1.03 0.66
C LEU A 77 1.92 -0.14 -0.08
N LEU A 78 1.48 0.54 -1.14
CA LEU A 78 2.29 1.56 -1.82
C LEU A 78 2.62 2.72 -0.87
N GLY A 79 1.67 3.13 -0.04
CA GLY A 79 1.88 4.13 1.01
C GLY A 79 2.87 3.66 2.08
N VAL A 80 2.79 2.40 2.53
CA VAL A 80 3.74 1.81 3.49
C VAL A 80 5.14 1.77 2.90
N LEU A 81 5.28 1.32 1.65
CA LEU A 81 6.55 1.28 0.94
C LEU A 81 7.16 2.68 0.78
N LEU A 82 6.36 3.67 0.35
CA LEU A 82 6.82 5.05 0.21
C LEU A 82 7.28 5.63 1.55
N TYR A 83 6.53 5.39 2.63
CA TYR A 83 6.90 5.82 3.97
C TYR A 83 8.25 5.22 4.38
N GLU A 84 8.43 3.91 4.21
CA GLU A 84 9.69 3.24 4.55
C GLU A 84 10.87 3.75 3.71
N MET A 85 10.68 3.98 2.41
CA MET A 85 11.72 4.58 1.57
C MET A 85 12.15 5.98 2.03
N LEU A 86 11.22 6.76 2.56
CA LEU A 86 11.48 8.13 3.02
C LEU A 86 12.02 8.20 4.46
N VAL A 87 11.62 7.26 5.32
CA VAL A 87 11.86 7.32 6.79
C VAL A 87 12.82 6.23 7.27
N GLY A 88 12.95 5.12 6.53
CA GLY A 88 13.81 3.99 6.86
C GLY A 88 13.13 2.85 7.61
N LEU A 89 11.89 3.04 8.07
CA LEU A 89 11.08 2.02 8.76
C LEU A 89 9.63 2.14 8.32
N PRO A 90 8.84 1.05 8.34
CA PRO A 90 7.39 1.10 8.11
C PRO A 90 6.66 2.01 9.11
N PRO A 91 5.51 2.61 8.74
CA PRO A 91 4.86 3.71 9.52
C PRO A 91 4.42 3.32 10.93
N TYR A 92 4.18 2.05 11.20
CA TYR A 92 3.63 1.56 12.48
C TYR A 92 4.54 0.52 13.14
N TYR A 93 5.79 0.47 12.75
CA TYR A 93 6.76 -0.55 13.17
C TYR A 93 6.81 -0.75 14.69
N SER A 94 6.84 -2.01 15.11
CA SER A 94 7.11 -2.44 16.47
C SER A 94 7.74 -3.84 16.44
N ASN A 95 8.68 -4.11 17.33
CA ASN A 95 9.25 -5.46 17.53
C ASN A 95 8.23 -6.42 18.19
N ASN A 96 7.22 -5.88 18.88
CA ASN A 96 6.12 -6.65 19.44
C ASN A 96 5.00 -6.74 18.41
N LYS A 97 4.60 -7.95 18.03
CA LYS A 97 3.60 -8.20 16.99
C LYS A 97 2.21 -7.69 17.36
N GLU A 98 1.81 -7.83 18.61
CA GLU A 98 0.51 -7.36 19.10
C GLU A 98 0.45 -5.82 19.06
N GLN A 99 1.51 -5.18 19.54
CA GLN A 99 1.65 -3.73 19.47
C GLN A 99 1.69 -3.22 18.03
N LEU A 100 2.37 -3.94 17.11
CA LEU A 100 2.38 -3.61 15.68
C LEU A 100 0.97 -3.59 15.12
N TYR A 101 0.17 -4.62 15.38
CA TYR A 101 -1.20 -4.72 14.89
C TYR A 101 -2.10 -3.63 15.50
N GLU A 102 -1.95 -3.35 16.78
CA GLU A 102 -2.66 -2.25 17.42
C GLU A 102 -2.28 -0.90 16.80
N ASN A 103 -0.99 -0.68 16.54
CA ASN A 103 -0.51 0.54 15.90
C ASN A 103 -1.07 0.70 14.47
N ILE A 104 -1.14 -0.37 13.66
CA ILE A 104 -1.75 -0.34 12.34
C ILE A 104 -3.22 0.05 12.43
N GLU A 105 -3.94 -0.46 13.42
CA GLU A 105 -5.38 -0.20 13.58
C GLU A 105 -5.69 1.17 14.18
N LYS A 106 -4.92 1.63 15.16
CA LYS A 106 -5.29 2.80 16.00
C LYS A 106 -4.15 3.77 16.23
N GLY A 107 -2.88 3.34 16.05
CA GLY A 107 -1.72 4.16 16.36
C GLY A 107 -1.67 5.44 15.54
N PRO A 108 -1.06 6.52 16.06
CA PRO A 108 -0.86 7.75 15.31
C PRO A 108 0.13 7.53 14.16
N LEU A 109 -0.19 8.06 12.98
CA LEU A 109 0.74 8.09 11.87
C LEU A 109 1.78 9.18 12.14
N GLN A 110 3.00 8.77 12.45
CA GLN A 110 4.11 9.69 12.70
C GLN A 110 4.60 10.31 11.39
N MET A 111 4.72 11.63 11.34
CA MET A 111 5.21 12.36 10.17
C MET A 111 6.45 13.17 10.53
N PRO A 112 7.66 12.64 10.27
CA PRO A 112 8.91 13.36 10.54
C PRO A 112 8.96 14.75 9.91
N LYS A 113 9.57 15.72 10.59
CA LYS A 113 9.57 17.14 10.16
C LYS A 113 10.30 17.37 8.83
N PHE A 114 11.22 16.49 8.45
CA PHE A 114 11.99 16.61 7.21
C PHE A 114 11.20 16.25 5.95
N LEU A 115 10.03 15.62 6.07
CA LEU A 115 9.17 15.31 4.91
C LEU A 115 8.56 16.59 4.34
N SER A 116 8.53 16.70 3.01
CA SER A 116 7.82 17.80 2.33
C SER A 116 6.31 17.74 2.57
N ASN A 117 5.61 18.83 2.33
CA ASN A 117 4.15 18.87 2.48
C ASN A 117 3.46 17.92 1.48
N GLU A 118 4.00 17.83 0.26
CA GLU A 118 3.50 16.96 -0.80
C GLU A 118 3.66 15.48 -0.43
N ALA A 119 4.84 15.10 0.11
CA ALA A 119 5.07 13.74 0.62
C ALA A 119 4.11 13.38 1.77
N ARG A 120 3.92 14.31 2.73
CA ARG A 120 2.95 14.13 3.82
C ARG A 120 1.53 13.96 3.30
N GLY A 121 1.11 14.80 2.36
CA GLY A 121 -0.21 14.74 1.74
C GLY A 121 -0.47 13.38 1.11
N LEU A 122 0.47 12.91 0.28
CA LEU A 122 0.36 11.61 -0.39
C LEU A 122 0.32 10.45 0.61
N LEU A 123 1.21 10.46 1.61
CA LEU A 123 1.25 9.42 2.65
C LEU A 123 -0.06 9.36 3.45
N ILE A 124 -0.61 10.50 3.87
CA ILE A 124 -1.90 10.56 4.60
C ILE A 124 -3.03 9.99 3.75
N ALA A 125 -3.04 10.33 2.46
CA ALA A 125 -4.09 9.90 1.54
C ALA A 125 -4.02 8.38 1.23
N LEU A 126 -2.82 7.82 1.02
CA LEU A 126 -2.60 6.39 0.77
C LEU A 126 -2.77 5.55 2.03
N LEU A 127 -2.29 6.01 3.19
CA LEU A 127 -2.35 5.29 4.47
C LEU A 127 -3.69 5.47 5.19
N ASN A 128 -4.73 5.96 4.52
CA ASN A 128 -6.06 6.05 5.08
C ASN A 128 -6.57 4.65 5.46
N ARG A 129 -6.93 4.48 6.75
CA ARG A 129 -7.41 3.21 7.28
C ARG A 129 -8.77 2.78 6.74
N ASN A 130 -9.57 3.73 6.27
CA ASN A 130 -10.82 3.42 5.60
C ASN A 130 -10.56 3.20 4.10
N PRO A 131 -10.71 1.96 3.58
CA PRO A 131 -10.45 1.67 2.16
C PRO A 131 -11.26 2.54 1.19
N ALA A 132 -12.51 2.89 1.56
CA ALA A 132 -13.39 3.70 0.70
C ALA A 132 -12.97 5.19 0.62
N LYS A 133 -12.18 5.68 1.60
CA LYS A 133 -11.65 7.05 1.63
C LYS A 133 -10.18 7.14 1.22
N ARG A 134 -9.56 6.01 0.95
CA ARG A 134 -8.17 5.91 0.54
C ARG A 134 -8.01 6.45 -0.88
N LEU A 135 -6.94 7.17 -1.15
CA LEU A 135 -6.61 7.67 -2.49
C LEU A 135 -6.59 6.52 -3.51
N ALA A 136 -7.08 6.75 -4.70
CA ALA A 136 -7.21 5.79 -5.78
C ALA A 136 -8.22 4.64 -5.54
N SER A 137 -9.06 4.73 -4.51
CA SER A 137 -10.13 3.74 -4.26
C SER A 137 -11.43 4.06 -5.00
N GLY A 138 -11.54 5.24 -5.59
CA GLY A 138 -12.68 5.68 -6.39
C GLY A 138 -12.59 5.31 -7.88
N ALA A 139 -13.50 5.85 -8.67
CA ALA A 139 -13.61 5.57 -10.10
C ALA A 139 -12.37 6.02 -10.92
N ASN A 140 -11.68 7.07 -10.48
CA ASN A 140 -10.49 7.60 -11.15
C ASN A 140 -9.24 6.73 -10.91
N GLY A 141 -9.27 5.85 -9.89
CA GLY A 141 -8.20 4.89 -9.62
C GLY A 141 -6.83 5.53 -9.53
N SER A 142 -5.83 4.90 -10.14
CA SER A 142 -4.42 5.33 -10.12
C SER A 142 -4.16 6.74 -10.66
N SER A 143 -5.07 7.32 -11.45
CA SER A 143 -4.95 8.68 -11.96
C SER A 143 -4.89 9.71 -10.81
N GLU A 144 -5.66 9.50 -9.74
CA GLU A 144 -5.63 10.36 -8.54
C GLU A 144 -4.23 10.43 -7.92
N ILE A 145 -3.49 9.30 -7.92
CA ILE A 145 -2.11 9.28 -7.40
C ILE A 145 -1.17 10.02 -8.36
N LYS A 146 -1.28 9.78 -9.68
CA LYS A 146 -0.43 10.41 -10.69
C LYS A 146 -0.55 11.93 -10.71
N GLU A 147 -1.76 12.44 -10.44
CA GLU A 147 -2.08 13.87 -10.43
C GLU A 147 -1.75 14.54 -9.09
N HIS A 148 -1.32 13.79 -8.09
CA HIS A 148 -0.97 14.34 -6.79
C HIS A 148 0.29 15.22 -6.88
N ASP A 149 0.32 16.31 -6.11
CA ASP A 149 1.40 17.31 -6.14
C ASP A 149 2.80 16.74 -5.87
N PHE A 150 2.89 15.59 -5.21
CA PHE A 150 4.14 14.85 -5.01
C PHE A 150 4.83 14.45 -6.32
N PHE A 151 4.11 14.32 -7.43
CA PHE A 151 4.62 13.92 -8.75
C PHE A 151 4.74 15.10 -9.74
N LYS A 152 4.46 16.32 -9.31
CA LYS A 152 4.66 17.54 -10.07
C LYS A 152 6.02 18.17 -9.76
#